data_5a3e1f72bcac80298225bccfb5993df7
#
_entry.id   5a3e1f72bcac80298225bccfb5993df7
#
_cell.length_a   1.000
_cell.length_b   1.000
_cell.length_c   1.000
_cell.angle_alpha   90.00
_cell.angle_beta   90.00
_cell.angle_gamma   90.00
#
_symmetry.space_group_name_H-M   'P 1'
#
loop_
_entity.id
_entity.type
_entity.pdbx_description
1 polymer ?
#
loop_
_entity_poly.entity_id
_entity_poly.type
_entity_poly.pdbx_seq_one_letter_code
_entity_poly.pdbx_strand_id
1 'polypeptide(L)'
;MLHVSKDIVEDISKKLNNQFRKESLHITFGGKVVEYLGMKIDHQQQGKVKFILYEYIEKLLYEPPADMKGLATTLASSYLVNTDPGCKKLSEERGQLFHHLVAKLLYLSKHTTQDIQTAAAFLCTKVRDPDTND
;
A
#
# COMPACT_ATOMS: atom_id res chain seq x y z
N MET A 1 4.68 -10.91 24.00
CA MET A 1 5.90 -10.62 23.23
C MET A 1 6.60 -11.95 22.96
N LEU A 2 6.58 -12.45 21.74
CA LEU A 2 7.26 -13.69 21.39
C LEU A 2 8.77 -13.40 21.32
N HIS A 3 9.52 -13.81 22.33
CA HIS A 3 10.97 -13.83 22.32
C HIS A 3 11.41 -15.06 21.52
N VAL A 4 11.72 -14.88 20.26
CA VAL A 4 12.37 -15.92 19.47
C VAL A 4 13.87 -15.82 19.75
N SER A 5 14.49 -16.94 20.16
CA SER A 5 15.93 -16.99 20.37
C SER A 5 16.67 -16.67 19.06
N LYS A 6 17.76 -15.91 19.16
CA LYS A 6 18.59 -15.52 18.01
C LYS A 6 19.06 -16.74 17.22
N ASP A 7 19.39 -17.81 17.91
CA ASP A 7 19.87 -19.06 17.31
C ASP A 7 18.78 -19.73 16.43
N ILE A 8 17.53 -19.68 16.86
CA ILE A 8 16.37 -20.21 16.09
C ILE A 8 16.18 -19.39 14.82
N VAL A 9 16.28 -18.05 14.91
CA VAL A 9 16.16 -17.17 13.75
C VAL A 9 17.28 -17.43 12.73
N GLU A 10 18.52 -17.63 13.20
CA GLU A 10 19.66 -17.95 12.35
C GLU A 10 19.50 -19.33 11.67
N ASP A 11 19.00 -20.33 12.39
CA ASP A 11 18.76 -21.67 11.84
C ASP A 11 17.65 -21.65 10.77
N ILE A 12 16.53 -20.96 11.04
CA ILE A 12 15.45 -20.76 10.07
C ILE A 12 15.96 -20.04 8.83
N SER A 13 16.76 -18.97 9.02
CA SER A 13 17.33 -18.21 7.91
C SER A 13 18.27 -19.05 7.04
N LYS A 14 19.10 -19.90 7.66
CA LYS A 14 19.97 -20.85 6.94
C LYS A 14 19.13 -21.86 6.14
N LYS A 15 18.07 -22.41 6.73
CA LYS A 15 17.18 -23.35 6.05
C LYS A 15 16.47 -22.71 4.86
N LEU A 16 15.93 -21.49 5.02
CA LEU A 16 15.32 -20.74 3.93
C LEU A 16 16.30 -20.42 2.82
N ASN A 17 17.51 -19.96 3.16
CA ASN A 17 18.55 -19.70 2.18
C ASN A 17 18.97 -20.95 1.41
N ASN A 18 19.04 -22.11 2.06
CA ASN A 18 19.39 -23.36 1.39
C ASN A 18 18.31 -23.83 0.42
N GLN A 19 17.03 -23.56 0.74
CA GLN A 19 15.90 -24.05 -0.04
C GLN A 19 15.51 -23.10 -1.19
N PHE A 20 15.70 -21.78 -1.02
CA PHE A 20 15.27 -20.75 -1.96
C PHE A 20 16.39 -19.89 -2.56
N ARG A 21 17.63 -20.36 -2.54
CA ARG A 21 18.90 -19.67 -2.84
C ARG A 21 19.07 -19.11 -4.26
N LYS A 22 18.02 -18.99 -5.07
CA LYS A 22 18.13 -18.42 -6.42
C LYS A 22 18.13 -16.89 -6.46
N GLU A 23 17.72 -16.25 -5.39
CA GLU A 23 17.77 -14.79 -5.24
C GLU A 23 18.40 -14.46 -3.87
N SER A 24 19.34 -13.51 -3.85
CA SER A 24 20.04 -13.11 -2.64
C SER A 24 19.04 -12.51 -1.63
N LEU A 25 18.72 -13.29 -0.59
CA LEU A 25 17.89 -12.81 0.50
C LEU A 25 18.78 -11.94 1.41
N HIS A 26 18.68 -10.64 1.27
CA HIS A 26 19.25 -9.70 2.23
C HIS A 26 18.38 -9.66 3.49
N ILE A 27 18.64 -10.55 4.43
CA ILE A 27 18.05 -10.47 5.76
C ILE A 27 18.99 -9.65 6.63
N THR A 28 18.62 -8.41 6.89
CA THR A 28 19.35 -7.54 7.81
C THR A 28 18.87 -7.84 9.24
N PHE A 29 19.62 -8.63 9.99
CA PHE A 29 19.36 -8.85 11.41
C PHE A 29 19.94 -7.68 12.24
N GLY A 30 19.13 -7.11 13.13
CA GLY A 30 19.60 -6.22 14.19
C GLY A 30 19.60 -4.73 13.89
N GLY A 31 18.99 -4.28 12.82
CA GLY A 31 18.71 -2.85 12.61
C GLY A 31 17.59 -2.35 13.54
N LYS A 32 17.77 -1.17 14.15
CA LYS A 32 16.71 -0.51 14.92
C LYS A 32 15.57 -0.03 14.01
N VAL A 33 15.83 0.10 12.72
CA VAL A 33 14.87 0.46 11.67
C VAL A 33 15.00 -0.58 10.56
N VAL A 34 13.90 -1.19 10.19
CA VAL A 34 13.82 -2.20 9.12
C VAL A 34 12.91 -1.67 8.03
N GLU A 35 13.34 -1.80 6.76
CA GLU A 35 12.52 -1.47 5.61
C GLU A 35 11.84 -2.73 5.09
N TYR A 36 10.49 -2.67 4.93
CA TYR A 36 9.68 -3.79 4.49
C TYR A 36 8.51 -3.31 3.65
N LEU A 37 8.40 -3.76 2.42
CA LEU A 37 7.32 -3.42 1.47
C LEU A 37 7.04 -1.91 1.35
N GLY A 38 8.09 -1.08 1.34
CA GLY A 38 7.96 0.37 1.21
C GLY A 38 7.58 1.10 2.51
N MET A 39 7.51 0.37 3.64
CA MET A 39 7.36 0.97 4.96
C MET A 39 8.63 0.82 5.78
N LYS A 40 8.94 1.81 6.60
CA LYS A 40 9.99 1.73 7.62
C LYS A 40 9.37 1.36 8.96
N ILE A 41 9.87 0.29 9.55
CA ILE A 41 9.46 -0.22 10.86
C ILE A 41 10.55 0.17 11.85
N ASP A 42 10.23 1.08 12.76
CA ASP A 42 11.17 1.60 13.75
C ASP A 42 10.91 0.98 15.14
N HIS A 43 11.93 0.29 15.64
CA HIS A 43 11.95 -0.38 16.95
C HIS A 43 12.87 0.33 17.96
N GLN A 44 13.27 1.58 17.71
CA GLN A 44 14.23 2.27 18.58
C GLN A 44 13.71 2.49 20.00
N GLN A 45 12.41 2.66 20.13
CA GLN A 45 11.78 2.91 21.43
C GLN A 45 11.29 1.59 22.04
N GLN A 46 11.79 1.27 23.24
CA GLN A 46 11.42 0.03 23.94
C GLN A 46 9.91 -0.04 24.17
N GLY A 47 9.32 -1.18 23.76
CA GLY A 47 7.88 -1.44 23.88
C GLY A 47 6.99 -0.76 22.85
N LYS A 48 7.58 0.01 21.90
CA LYS A 48 6.84 0.66 20.82
C LYS A 48 7.42 0.29 19.47
N VAL A 49 6.54 0.11 18.49
CA VAL A 49 6.87 -0.10 17.08
C VAL A 49 6.21 1.03 16.30
N LYS A 50 6.99 1.77 15.53
CA LYS A 50 6.49 2.86 14.69
C LYS A 50 6.57 2.45 13.22
N PHE A 51 5.44 2.54 12.52
CA PHE A 51 5.35 2.34 11.09
C PHE A 51 5.40 3.70 10.38
N ILE A 52 6.27 3.84 9.40
CA ILE A 52 6.51 5.10 8.69
C ILE A 52 6.35 4.82 7.20
N LEU A 53 5.39 5.50 6.55
CA LEU A 53 5.08 5.37 5.12
C LEU A 53 5.20 6.70 4.35
N TYR A 54 5.95 7.68 4.85
CA TYR A 54 6.06 8.99 4.20
C TYR A 54 6.50 8.91 2.74
N GLU A 55 7.57 8.16 2.45
CA GLU A 55 8.08 8.01 1.09
C GLU A 55 7.10 7.28 0.17
N TYR A 56 6.31 6.36 0.73
CA TYR A 56 5.25 5.66 -0.01
C TYR A 56 4.13 6.62 -0.40
N ILE A 57 3.67 7.44 0.56
CA ILE A 57 2.61 8.44 0.33
C ILE A 57 3.09 9.48 -0.68
N GLU A 58 4.30 9.98 -0.52
CA GLU A 58 4.88 10.97 -1.43
C GLU A 58 4.92 10.45 -2.87
N LYS A 59 5.41 9.25 -3.09
CA LYS A 59 5.40 8.60 -4.42
C LYS A 59 3.98 8.46 -4.95
N LEU A 60 3.03 8.01 -4.13
CA LEU A 60 1.63 7.86 -4.52
C LEU A 60 0.99 9.18 -4.97
N LEU A 61 1.33 10.30 -4.34
CA LEU A 61 0.81 11.63 -4.69
C LEU A 61 1.39 12.18 -6.01
N TYR A 62 2.57 11.72 -6.42
CA TYR A 62 3.20 12.13 -7.68
C TYR A 62 2.75 11.33 -8.90
N GLU A 63 2.22 10.11 -8.71
CA GLU A 63 1.85 9.23 -9.81
C GLU A 63 0.61 9.66 -10.62
N PRO A 64 -0.45 10.24 -10.02
CA PRO A 64 -1.61 10.64 -10.78
C PRO A 64 -1.27 11.73 -11.80
N PRO A 65 -1.82 11.67 -13.03
CA PRO A 65 -1.68 12.71 -14.02
C PRO A 65 -2.20 14.06 -13.50
N ALA A 66 -1.77 15.15 -14.12
CA ALA A 66 -2.12 16.51 -13.68
C ALA A 66 -3.63 16.79 -13.72
N ASP A 67 -4.36 16.15 -14.61
CA ASP A 67 -5.83 16.25 -14.73
C ASP A 67 -6.60 15.51 -13.62
N MET A 68 -5.91 14.62 -12.88
CA MET A 68 -6.48 13.92 -11.70
C MET A 68 -6.03 14.57 -10.37
N LYS A 69 -5.24 15.64 -10.43
CA LYS A 69 -4.78 16.34 -9.22
C LYS A 69 -5.82 17.36 -8.79
N GLY A 70 -6.36 17.18 -7.60
CA GLY A 70 -7.31 18.08 -6.98
C GLY A 70 -7.37 17.90 -5.47
N LEU A 71 -7.98 18.87 -4.79
CA LEU A 71 -8.27 18.78 -3.36
C LEU A 71 -9.78 18.54 -3.22
N ALA A 72 -10.13 17.44 -2.56
CA ALA A 72 -11.50 17.18 -2.16
C ALA A 72 -11.69 17.53 -0.68
N THR A 73 -12.81 18.16 -0.35
CA THR A 73 -13.18 18.51 1.04
C THR A 73 -13.63 17.29 1.84
N THR A 74 -14.00 16.20 1.19
CA THR A 74 -14.46 14.97 1.81
C THR A 74 -13.77 13.76 1.19
N LEU A 75 -13.49 12.74 2.00
CA LEU A 75 -12.92 11.47 1.57
C LEU A 75 -13.86 10.63 0.70
N ALA A 76 -15.15 10.87 0.80
CA ALA A 76 -16.18 10.24 -0.01
C ALA A 76 -17.23 11.28 -0.38
N SER A 77 -17.29 11.63 -1.65
CA SER A 77 -18.35 12.45 -2.22
C SER A 77 -19.57 11.56 -2.54
N SER A 78 -20.75 12.18 -2.66
CA SER A 78 -21.94 11.47 -3.13
C SER A 78 -21.75 10.82 -4.51
N TYR A 79 -20.81 11.31 -5.31
CA TYR A 79 -20.46 10.74 -6.60
C TYR A 79 -19.76 9.38 -6.48
N LEU A 80 -19.05 9.11 -5.38
CA LEU A 80 -18.37 7.84 -5.19
C LEU A 80 -19.35 6.65 -5.23
N VAL A 81 -20.59 6.86 -4.76
CA VAL A 81 -21.61 5.81 -4.62
C VAL A 81 -22.59 5.78 -5.80
N ASN A 82 -22.73 6.89 -6.52
CA ASN A 82 -23.65 7.00 -7.64
C ASN A 82 -22.96 6.55 -8.94
N THR A 83 -23.45 5.47 -9.52
CA THR A 83 -23.11 5.09 -10.90
C THR A 83 -24.04 5.86 -11.84
N ASP A 84 -23.46 6.75 -12.65
CA ASP A 84 -24.18 7.37 -13.77
C ASP A 84 -24.08 6.45 -14.99
N PRO A 85 -25.20 5.87 -15.49
CA PRO A 85 -25.19 4.99 -16.63
C PRO A 85 -24.76 5.68 -17.94
N GLY A 86 -24.63 6.98 -17.96
CA GLY A 86 -24.16 7.79 -19.10
C GLY A 86 -22.66 8.05 -19.12
N CYS A 87 -21.92 7.62 -18.10
CA CYS A 87 -20.49 7.89 -18.01
C CYS A 87 -19.68 7.09 -19.03
N LYS A 88 -18.65 7.76 -19.54
CA LYS A 88 -17.72 7.20 -20.50
C LYS A 88 -16.75 6.27 -19.76
N LYS A 89 -16.56 5.07 -20.29
CA LYS A 89 -15.53 4.14 -19.75
C LYS A 89 -14.13 4.71 -19.95
N LEU A 90 -13.26 4.45 -19.02
CA LEU A 90 -11.85 4.80 -19.14
C LEU A 90 -11.19 4.02 -20.29
N SER A 91 -10.18 4.62 -20.92
CA SER A 91 -9.31 3.89 -21.84
C SER A 91 -8.55 2.80 -21.08
N GLU A 92 -8.09 1.78 -21.79
CA GLU A 92 -7.36 0.66 -21.18
C GLU A 92 -6.16 1.13 -20.36
N GLU A 93 -5.37 2.07 -20.88
CA GLU A 93 -4.23 2.64 -20.16
C GLU A 93 -4.64 3.34 -18.85
N ARG A 94 -5.70 4.15 -18.89
CA ARG A 94 -6.24 4.82 -17.70
C ARG A 94 -6.86 3.84 -16.72
N GLY A 95 -7.52 2.79 -17.21
CA GLY A 95 -8.05 1.72 -16.38
C GLY A 95 -6.96 0.96 -15.63
N GLN A 96 -5.82 0.68 -16.28
CA GLN A 96 -4.66 0.07 -15.65
C GLN A 96 -4.05 0.99 -14.58
N LEU A 97 -3.91 2.29 -14.87
CA LEU A 97 -3.44 3.27 -13.90
C LEU A 97 -4.39 3.36 -12.70
N PHE A 98 -5.70 3.43 -12.93
CA PHE A 98 -6.72 3.42 -11.89
C PHE A 98 -6.59 2.19 -10.99
N HIS A 99 -6.50 0.99 -11.57
CA HIS A 99 -6.27 -0.24 -10.82
C HIS A 99 -5.02 -0.17 -9.94
N HIS A 100 -3.93 0.33 -10.49
CA HIS A 100 -2.66 0.47 -9.77
C HIS A 100 -2.78 1.44 -8.57
N LEU A 101 -3.41 2.59 -8.78
CA LEU A 101 -3.63 3.59 -7.73
C LEU A 101 -4.55 3.05 -6.62
N VAL A 102 -5.66 2.40 -7.01
CA VAL A 102 -6.61 1.80 -6.06
C VAL A 102 -5.94 0.72 -5.21
N ALA A 103 -5.11 -0.13 -5.80
CA ALA A 103 -4.35 -1.15 -5.06
C ALA A 103 -3.40 -0.51 -4.03
N LYS A 104 -2.74 0.59 -4.40
CA LYS A 104 -1.88 1.35 -3.49
C LYS A 104 -2.65 2.04 -2.35
N LEU A 105 -3.81 2.62 -2.67
CA LEU A 105 -4.69 3.21 -1.66
C LEU A 105 -5.21 2.16 -0.68
N LEU A 106 -5.57 0.97 -1.18
CA LEU A 106 -6.01 -0.14 -0.32
C LEU A 106 -4.88 -0.59 0.61
N TYR A 107 -3.65 -0.70 0.11
CA TYR A 107 -2.49 -0.99 0.94
C TYR A 107 -2.30 0.06 2.04
N LEU A 108 -2.32 1.34 1.68
CA LEU A 108 -2.18 2.47 2.60
C LEU A 108 -3.28 2.47 3.68
N SER A 109 -4.55 2.25 3.28
CA SER A 109 -5.69 2.23 4.19
C SER A 109 -5.60 1.14 5.25
N LYS A 110 -5.00 0.00 4.91
CA LYS A 110 -4.83 -1.11 5.86
C LYS A 110 -3.68 -0.91 6.84
N HIS A 111 -2.70 -0.09 6.50
CA HIS A 111 -1.48 0.02 7.30
C HIS A 111 -1.38 1.32 8.11
N THR A 112 -2.02 2.41 7.68
CA THR A 112 -1.86 3.72 8.35
C THR A 112 -3.11 4.56 8.45
N THR A 113 -3.89 4.69 7.39
CA THR A 113 -5.00 5.64 7.25
C THR A 113 -6.32 4.90 7.13
N GLN A 114 -6.87 4.46 8.26
CA GLN A 114 -8.13 3.70 8.29
C GLN A 114 -9.34 4.53 7.84
N ASP A 115 -9.26 5.84 7.92
CA ASP A 115 -10.28 6.78 7.47
C ASP A 115 -10.58 6.70 5.98
N ILE A 116 -9.57 6.43 5.13
CA ILE A 116 -9.77 6.23 3.69
C ILE A 116 -10.22 4.81 3.32
N GLN A 117 -10.35 3.90 4.28
CA GLN A 117 -10.61 2.47 3.99
C GLN A 117 -11.92 2.25 3.27
N THR A 118 -12.98 2.96 3.66
CA THR A 118 -14.31 2.83 3.01
C THR A 118 -14.26 3.29 1.56
N ALA A 119 -13.62 4.44 1.28
CA ALA A 119 -13.46 4.95 -0.07
C ALA A 119 -12.60 3.99 -0.92
N ALA A 120 -11.45 3.55 -0.41
CA ALA A 120 -10.59 2.61 -1.11
C ALA A 120 -11.29 1.27 -1.40
N ALA A 121 -12.06 0.74 -0.44
CA ALA A 121 -12.83 -0.49 -0.64
C ALA A 121 -13.90 -0.33 -1.72
N PHE A 122 -14.58 0.83 -1.77
CA PHE A 122 -15.55 1.11 -2.80
C PHE A 122 -14.90 1.21 -4.19
N LEU A 123 -13.80 1.95 -4.32
CA LEU A 123 -13.05 2.05 -5.57
C LEU A 123 -12.56 0.68 -6.06
N CYS A 124 -12.25 -0.25 -5.15
CA CYS A 124 -11.92 -1.63 -5.52
C CYS A 124 -13.06 -2.34 -6.27
N THR A 125 -14.32 -1.99 -6.03
CA THR A 125 -15.45 -2.60 -6.75
C THR A 125 -15.54 -2.12 -8.20
N LYS A 126 -14.95 -0.96 -8.50
CA LYS A 126 -14.97 -0.31 -9.81
C LYS A 126 -13.80 -0.71 -10.71
N VAL A 127 -12.78 -1.35 -10.16
CA VAL A 127 -11.53 -1.71 -10.88
C VAL A 127 -11.77 -2.53 -12.13
N ARG A 128 -12.85 -3.33 -12.18
CA ARG A 128 -13.15 -4.20 -13.33
C ARG A 128 -13.65 -3.41 -14.55
N ASP A 129 -14.36 -2.32 -14.33
CA ASP A 129 -15.01 -1.54 -15.39
C ASP A 129 -15.07 -0.05 -14.97
N PRO A 130 -13.92 0.61 -14.85
CA PRO A 130 -13.86 1.99 -14.35
C PRO A 130 -14.39 2.99 -15.37
N ASP A 131 -15.05 4.03 -14.87
CA ASP A 131 -15.57 5.12 -15.69
C ASP A 131 -14.94 6.48 -15.34
N THR A 132 -15.35 7.52 -16.06
CA THR A 132 -14.78 8.88 -15.90
C THR A 132 -15.19 9.56 -14.58
N ASN A 133 -16.07 8.98 -13.79
CA ASN A 133 -16.51 9.49 -12.48
C ASN A 133 -15.81 8.77 -11.31
N ASP A 134 -15.14 7.64 -11.57
CA ASP A 134 -14.38 6.90 -10.59
C ASP A 134 -13.00 7.52 -10.36
#